data_dba7bec34c622b84cf835661f5c1f8df
#
_entry.id   dba7bec34c622b84cf835661f5c1f8df
#
_cell.length_a   1.000
_cell.length_b   1.000
_cell.length_c   1.000
_cell.angle_alpha   90.00
_cell.angle_beta   90.00
_cell.angle_gamma   90.00
#
_symmetry.space_group_name_H-M   'P 1'
#
loop_
_entity.id
_entity.type
_entity.pdbx_description
1 polymer ?
#
loop_
_entity_poly.entity_id
_entity_poly.type
_entity_poly.pdbx_seq_one_letter_code
_entity_poly.pdbx_strand_id
1 'polypeptide(L)'
;MDQTYTDRDALARASAALLVQMRAKSPLVQVITNFVSMDIAANVLLAAGAAPAMVHAPEETPDFVRKAAALVINTGTLSGPAAQAMDVATAAARTHGVPWVLDPVGAGGTAFRDTTIASLLRRRPQVIRGNASEIMAVARIAGLTQAAGAPRGPESTHDTDEVAELAQRLARHALCTVAATGAVDFVTDGRRHVRLANGSPLMTRVTALGCGLTGFIGAMLGTDAEAFEATIAALATYAIAGEIAAQTTDAPGSFRVAFIDALYRLDEQQIFDRLRCG
;
A
#
# COMPACT_ATOMS: atom_id res chain seq x y z
N MET A 1 5.62 -21.18 -13.89
CA MET A 1 6.19 -20.22 -14.86
C MET A 1 5.80 -18.85 -14.36
N ASP A 2 6.77 -18.01 -14.03
CA ASP A 2 6.52 -16.62 -13.67
C ASP A 2 6.09 -15.85 -14.92
N GLN A 3 4.92 -15.21 -14.87
CA GLN A 3 4.41 -14.41 -15.98
C GLN A 3 4.64 -12.94 -15.68
N THR A 4 5.49 -12.30 -16.48
CA THR A 4 5.61 -10.83 -16.50
C THR A 4 4.39 -10.26 -17.19
N TYR A 5 3.70 -9.33 -16.55
CA TYR A 5 2.56 -8.64 -17.15
C TYR A 5 3.09 -7.44 -17.96
N THR A 6 3.18 -7.59 -19.27
CA THR A 6 3.88 -6.66 -20.19
C THR A 6 2.95 -5.84 -21.10
N ASP A 7 1.66 -6.14 -21.12
CA ASP A 7 0.71 -5.35 -21.94
C ASP A 7 0.41 -4.02 -21.23
N ARG A 8 1.23 -3.01 -21.53
CA ARG A 8 1.12 -1.65 -21.00
C ARG A 8 -0.26 -1.03 -21.22
N ASP A 9 -0.84 -1.20 -22.41
CA ASP A 9 -2.09 -0.56 -22.77
C ASP A 9 -3.30 -1.22 -22.08
N ALA A 10 -3.25 -2.55 -21.94
CA ALA A 10 -4.25 -3.26 -21.15
C ALA A 10 -4.19 -2.84 -19.67
N LEU A 11 -2.98 -2.72 -19.12
CA LEU A 11 -2.76 -2.30 -17.73
C LEU A 11 -3.25 -0.87 -17.49
N ALA A 12 -2.95 0.06 -18.41
CA ALA A 12 -3.39 1.44 -18.32
C ALA A 12 -4.92 1.56 -18.35
N ARG A 13 -5.58 0.85 -19.28
CA ARG A 13 -7.05 0.81 -19.35
C ARG A 13 -7.66 0.20 -18.09
N ALA A 14 -7.13 -0.90 -17.59
CA ALA A 14 -7.62 -1.54 -16.38
C ALA A 14 -7.47 -0.62 -15.15
N SER A 15 -6.32 0.05 -15.01
CA SER A 15 -6.07 0.98 -13.91
C SER A 15 -7.00 2.20 -13.97
N ALA A 16 -7.22 2.76 -15.14
CA ALA A 16 -8.14 3.87 -15.36
C ALA A 16 -9.60 3.48 -15.04
N ALA A 17 -10.05 2.35 -15.56
CA ALA A 17 -11.41 1.83 -15.30
C ALA A 17 -11.63 1.58 -13.79
N LEU A 18 -10.62 1.06 -13.08
CA LEU A 18 -10.72 0.81 -11.65
C LEU A 18 -10.78 2.11 -10.85
N LEU A 19 -10.06 3.16 -11.24
CA LEU A 19 -10.18 4.49 -10.62
C LEU A 19 -11.61 5.04 -10.78
N VAL A 20 -12.19 4.93 -11.96
CA VAL A 20 -13.57 5.37 -12.22
C VAL A 20 -14.57 4.57 -11.37
N GLN A 21 -14.42 3.25 -11.31
CA GLN A 21 -15.27 2.39 -10.48
C GLN A 21 -15.13 2.74 -8.98
N MET A 22 -13.91 2.96 -8.49
CA MET A 22 -13.65 3.35 -7.11
C MET A 22 -14.32 4.68 -6.78
N ARG A 23 -14.20 5.69 -7.64
CA ARG A 23 -14.87 6.99 -7.48
C ARG A 23 -16.40 6.87 -7.47
N ALA A 24 -16.96 6.07 -8.38
CA ALA A 24 -18.41 5.84 -8.44
C ALA A 24 -18.93 5.12 -7.18
N LYS A 25 -18.15 4.18 -6.63
CA LYS A 25 -18.53 3.40 -5.44
C LYS A 25 -18.28 4.16 -4.13
N SER A 26 -17.32 5.09 -4.12
CA SER A 26 -16.87 5.85 -2.93
C SER A 26 -16.71 4.95 -1.69
N PRO A 27 -15.82 3.93 -1.73
CA PRO A 27 -15.75 2.91 -0.70
C PRO A 27 -15.35 3.51 0.66
N LEU A 28 -16.02 3.05 1.72
CA LEU A 28 -15.64 3.36 3.09
C LEU A 28 -14.40 2.53 3.48
N VAL A 29 -13.29 3.19 3.77
CA VAL A 29 -12.04 2.56 4.18
C VAL A 29 -11.76 2.86 5.64
N GLN A 30 -11.77 1.84 6.48
CA GLN A 30 -11.27 1.98 7.85
C GLN A 30 -9.75 1.94 7.85
N VAL A 31 -9.12 2.94 8.46
CA VAL A 31 -7.66 3.09 8.48
C VAL A 31 -7.18 3.15 9.93
N ILE A 32 -6.54 2.08 10.40
CA ILE A 32 -5.78 2.05 11.65
C ILE A 32 -4.33 2.37 11.28
N THR A 33 -3.95 3.63 11.43
CA THR A 33 -2.65 4.14 11.00
C THR A 33 -1.88 4.84 12.12
N ASN A 34 -0.72 5.37 11.80
CA ASN A 34 0.16 6.07 12.71
C ASN A 34 -0.23 7.57 12.82
N PHE A 35 0.15 8.20 13.93
CA PHE A 35 -0.21 9.59 14.23
C PHE A 35 0.31 10.61 13.20
N VAL A 36 1.42 10.30 12.52
CA VAL A 36 2.02 11.18 11.51
C VAL A 36 1.23 11.17 10.20
N SER A 37 0.54 10.06 9.91
CA SER A 37 -0.07 9.83 8.60
C SER A 37 -1.59 10.03 8.56
N MET A 38 -2.25 10.23 9.69
CA MET A 38 -3.72 10.33 9.74
C MET A 38 -4.27 11.40 8.79
N ASP A 39 -3.73 12.62 8.86
CA ASP A 39 -4.17 13.74 8.03
C ASP A 39 -3.95 13.46 6.54
N ILE A 40 -2.72 13.07 6.17
CA ILE A 40 -2.41 12.86 4.75
C ILE A 40 -3.15 11.67 4.16
N ALA A 41 -3.30 10.57 4.91
CA ALA A 41 -4.06 9.41 4.45
C ALA A 41 -5.54 9.72 4.25
N ALA A 42 -6.15 10.50 5.15
CA ALA A 42 -7.52 10.96 5.00
C ALA A 42 -7.68 11.85 3.76
N ASN A 43 -6.81 12.85 3.58
CA ASN A 43 -6.88 13.76 2.44
C ASN A 43 -6.62 13.06 1.10
N VAL A 44 -5.70 12.09 1.05
CA VAL A 44 -5.47 11.24 -0.12
C VAL A 44 -6.74 10.47 -0.49
N LEU A 45 -7.39 9.82 0.46
CA LEU A 45 -8.60 9.05 0.22
C LEU A 45 -9.75 9.94 -0.25
N LEU A 46 -9.96 11.10 0.38
CA LEU A 46 -10.97 12.08 -0.02
C LEU A 46 -10.70 12.61 -1.44
N ALA A 47 -9.47 13.01 -1.73
CA ALA A 47 -9.09 13.51 -3.07
C ALA A 47 -9.26 12.44 -4.14
N ALA A 48 -8.97 11.19 -3.82
CA ALA A 48 -9.16 10.07 -4.74
C ALA A 48 -10.64 9.73 -4.99
N GLY A 49 -11.55 10.12 -4.08
CA GLY A 49 -12.99 9.84 -4.17
C GLY A 49 -13.49 8.72 -3.26
N ALA A 50 -12.68 8.29 -2.28
CA ALA A 50 -13.06 7.31 -1.26
C ALA A 50 -13.45 8.00 0.07
N ALA A 51 -14.10 7.27 0.97
CA ALA A 51 -14.51 7.74 2.29
C ALA A 51 -13.56 7.17 3.38
N PRO A 52 -12.65 7.96 3.98
CA PRO A 52 -11.78 7.50 5.06
C PRO A 52 -12.48 7.48 6.41
N ALA A 53 -12.14 6.49 7.25
CA ALA A 53 -12.54 6.45 8.65
C ALA A 53 -11.34 6.07 9.54
N MET A 54 -10.90 7.02 10.38
CA MET A 54 -9.76 6.85 11.28
C MET A 54 -10.23 6.30 12.64
N VAL A 55 -10.77 5.07 12.65
CA VAL A 55 -11.32 4.41 13.84
C VAL A 55 -10.27 3.47 14.42
N HIS A 56 -9.79 3.78 15.63
CA HIS A 56 -8.62 3.15 16.25
C HIS A 56 -8.91 2.48 17.60
N ALA A 57 -10.03 2.81 18.26
CA ALA A 57 -10.33 2.26 19.57
C ALA A 57 -10.64 0.75 19.48
N PRO A 58 -9.97 -0.12 20.26
CA PRO A 58 -10.23 -1.56 20.22
C PRO A 58 -11.69 -1.93 20.45
N GLU A 59 -12.40 -1.10 21.23
CA GLU A 59 -13.78 -1.31 21.64
C GLU A 59 -14.79 -1.17 20.48
N GLU A 60 -14.52 -0.27 19.52
CA GLU A 60 -15.44 0.00 18.40
C GLU A 60 -14.95 -0.56 17.07
N THR A 61 -13.64 -0.84 16.95
CA THR A 61 -13.01 -1.26 15.70
C THR A 61 -13.65 -2.49 15.07
N PRO A 62 -14.00 -3.57 15.81
CA PRO A 62 -14.64 -4.75 15.20
C PRO A 62 -16.00 -4.46 14.59
N ASP A 63 -16.78 -3.59 15.24
CA ASP A 63 -18.11 -3.20 14.75
C ASP A 63 -18.03 -2.27 13.54
N PHE A 64 -16.97 -1.46 13.48
CA PHE A 64 -16.75 -0.57 12.35
C PHE A 64 -16.26 -1.32 11.10
N VAL A 65 -15.36 -2.31 11.25
CA VAL A 65 -14.87 -3.15 10.15
C VAL A 65 -16.01 -3.74 9.34
N ARG A 66 -17.10 -4.20 9.99
CA ARG A 66 -18.25 -4.80 9.30
C ARG A 66 -18.96 -3.85 8.32
N LYS A 67 -18.78 -2.54 8.49
CA LYS A 67 -19.37 -1.50 7.64
C LYS A 67 -18.41 -1.01 6.57
N ALA A 68 -17.11 -1.29 6.72
CA ALA A 68 -16.07 -0.86 5.82
C ALA A 68 -16.01 -1.76 4.58
N ALA A 69 -15.71 -1.16 3.43
CA ALA A 69 -15.41 -1.88 2.20
C ALA A 69 -13.99 -2.46 2.20
N ALA A 70 -13.07 -1.85 2.97
CA ALA A 70 -11.73 -2.35 3.19
C ALA A 70 -11.16 -1.86 4.53
N LEU A 71 -10.17 -2.60 5.06
CA LEU A 71 -9.41 -2.23 6.25
C LEU A 71 -7.94 -2.01 5.88
N VAL A 72 -7.33 -0.97 6.46
CA VAL A 72 -5.90 -0.68 6.34
C VAL A 72 -5.25 -0.72 7.71
N ILE A 73 -4.17 -1.46 7.83
CA ILE A 73 -3.35 -1.58 9.04
C ILE A 73 -1.95 -1.06 8.76
N ASN A 74 -1.51 -0.05 9.52
CA ASN A 74 -0.19 0.53 9.44
C ASN A 74 0.49 0.51 10.81
N THR A 75 1.64 -0.14 10.92
CA THR A 75 2.34 -0.37 12.19
C THR A 75 3.27 0.78 12.64
N GLY A 76 3.19 1.96 12.03
CA GLY A 76 3.89 3.15 12.51
C GLY A 76 3.37 3.59 13.88
N THR A 77 4.18 4.31 14.66
CA THR A 77 3.87 4.75 16.05
C THR A 77 3.16 3.70 16.90
N LEU A 78 3.61 2.45 16.81
CA LEU A 78 2.99 1.28 17.45
C LEU A 78 2.97 1.41 18.97
N SER A 79 1.84 1.06 19.60
CA SER A 79 1.64 0.97 21.04
C SER A 79 0.84 -0.28 21.40
N GLY A 80 0.77 -0.64 22.69
CA GLY A 80 -0.02 -1.79 23.15
C GLY A 80 -1.49 -1.70 22.72
N PRO A 81 -2.19 -0.59 23.00
CA PRO A 81 -3.58 -0.40 22.53
C PRO A 81 -3.73 -0.44 21.01
N ALA A 82 -2.77 0.14 20.25
CA ALA A 82 -2.81 0.07 18.79
C ALA A 82 -2.65 -1.37 18.28
N ALA A 83 -1.72 -2.15 18.85
CA ALA A 83 -1.55 -3.55 18.51
C ALA A 83 -2.81 -4.37 18.81
N GLN A 84 -3.48 -4.10 19.93
CA GLN A 84 -4.76 -4.72 20.28
C GLN A 84 -5.87 -4.36 19.27
N ALA A 85 -6.00 -3.09 18.91
CA ALA A 85 -6.96 -2.63 17.90
C ALA A 85 -6.74 -3.32 16.55
N MET A 86 -5.49 -3.42 16.10
CA MET A 86 -5.11 -4.12 14.87
C MET A 86 -5.48 -5.61 14.91
N ASP A 87 -5.24 -6.28 16.04
CA ASP A 87 -5.57 -7.70 16.18
C ASP A 87 -7.08 -7.96 16.12
N VAL A 88 -7.89 -7.20 16.87
CA VAL A 88 -9.35 -7.37 16.87
C VAL A 88 -9.98 -6.93 15.54
N ALA A 89 -9.43 -5.87 14.88
CA ALA A 89 -9.88 -5.43 13.57
C ALA A 89 -9.65 -6.50 12.50
N THR A 90 -8.45 -7.06 12.44
CA THR A 90 -8.10 -8.09 11.44
C THR A 90 -8.82 -9.42 11.70
N ALA A 91 -9.12 -9.74 12.96
CA ALA A 91 -10.00 -10.87 13.29
C ALA A 91 -11.42 -10.65 12.78
N ALA A 92 -11.99 -9.45 12.98
CA ALA A 92 -13.31 -9.08 12.46
C ALA A 92 -13.31 -9.05 10.92
N ALA A 93 -12.29 -8.47 10.27
CA ALA A 93 -12.15 -8.45 8.83
C ALA A 93 -12.21 -9.87 8.24
N ARG A 94 -11.47 -10.81 8.83
CA ARG A 94 -11.51 -12.22 8.41
C ARG A 94 -12.89 -12.84 8.57
N THR A 95 -13.58 -12.58 9.69
CA THR A 95 -14.91 -13.14 9.98
C THR A 95 -15.95 -12.64 8.99
N HIS A 96 -15.85 -11.38 8.58
CA HIS A 96 -16.83 -10.73 7.72
C HIS A 96 -16.42 -10.66 6.24
N GLY A 97 -15.27 -11.22 5.87
CA GLY A 97 -14.78 -11.21 4.48
C GLY A 97 -14.34 -9.83 3.99
N VAL A 98 -14.02 -8.91 4.90
CA VAL A 98 -13.54 -7.57 4.53
C VAL A 98 -12.07 -7.65 4.14
N PRO A 99 -11.70 -7.25 2.91
CA PRO A 99 -10.31 -7.27 2.47
C PRO A 99 -9.48 -6.23 3.25
N TRP A 100 -8.18 -6.55 3.46
CA TRP A 100 -7.33 -5.62 4.18
C TRP A 100 -5.88 -5.59 3.71
N VAL A 101 -5.24 -4.45 3.94
CA VAL A 101 -3.85 -4.15 3.56
C VAL A 101 -2.99 -4.04 4.81
N LEU A 102 -1.81 -4.64 4.78
CA LEU A 102 -0.75 -4.47 5.78
C LEU A 102 0.33 -3.52 5.24
N ASP A 103 0.58 -2.44 5.98
CA ASP A 103 1.73 -1.54 5.83
C ASP A 103 2.66 -1.74 7.04
N PRO A 104 3.71 -2.57 6.92
CA PRO A 104 4.54 -2.99 8.03
C PRO A 104 5.61 -1.95 8.37
N VAL A 105 5.22 -0.70 8.55
CA VAL A 105 6.13 0.44 8.81
C VAL A 105 7.10 0.13 9.93
N GLY A 106 8.39 0.20 9.62
CA GLY A 106 9.48 -0.03 10.56
C GLY A 106 9.68 -1.49 10.97
N ALA A 107 9.21 -2.45 10.16
CA ALA A 107 9.50 -3.87 10.33
C ALA A 107 11.01 -4.11 10.51
N GLY A 108 11.39 -5.01 11.43
CA GLY A 108 12.78 -5.28 11.78
C GLY A 108 13.38 -4.32 12.80
N GLY A 109 12.69 -3.26 13.18
CA GLY A 109 13.20 -2.24 14.10
C GLY A 109 13.19 -2.65 15.57
N THR A 110 12.21 -3.42 16.03
CA THR A 110 12.11 -3.87 17.42
C THR A 110 11.39 -5.22 17.52
N ALA A 111 11.69 -6.00 18.56
CA ALA A 111 11.02 -7.29 18.81
C ALA A 111 9.50 -7.14 19.00
N PHE A 112 9.05 -6.06 19.64
CA PHE A 112 7.62 -5.79 19.81
C PHE A 112 6.90 -5.61 18.45
N ARG A 113 7.52 -4.85 17.55
CA ARG A 113 6.99 -4.63 16.20
C ARG A 113 6.97 -5.92 15.40
N ASP A 114 8.08 -6.66 15.41
CA ASP A 114 8.20 -7.91 14.67
C ASP A 114 7.19 -8.96 15.16
N THR A 115 6.97 -9.06 16.48
CA THR A 115 5.94 -9.93 17.05
C THR A 115 4.53 -9.54 16.63
N THR A 116 4.23 -8.23 16.59
CA THR A 116 2.94 -7.72 16.13
C THR A 116 2.73 -8.04 14.65
N ILE A 117 3.73 -7.76 13.80
CA ILE A 117 3.66 -8.07 12.36
C ILE A 117 3.49 -9.58 12.13
N ALA A 118 4.22 -10.43 12.88
CA ALA A 118 4.05 -11.88 12.81
C ALA A 118 2.61 -12.33 13.16
N SER A 119 1.97 -11.67 14.13
CA SER A 119 0.57 -11.93 14.45
C SER A 119 -0.36 -11.52 13.31
N LEU A 120 -0.15 -10.33 12.73
CA LEU A 120 -0.93 -9.81 11.62
C LEU A 120 -0.80 -10.67 10.36
N LEU A 121 0.38 -11.18 10.04
CA LEU A 121 0.59 -12.09 8.90
C LEU A 121 -0.28 -13.35 9.01
N ARG A 122 -0.45 -13.91 10.22
CA ARG A 122 -1.35 -15.07 10.46
C ARG A 122 -2.83 -14.76 10.19
N ARG A 123 -3.22 -13.47 10.18
CA ARG A 123 -4.57 -13.00 9.85
C ARG A 123 -4.82 -12.90 8.33
N ARG A 124 -3.79 -13.16 7.50
CA ARG A 124 -3.85 -13.22 6.03
C ARG A 124 -4.31 -11.90 5.38
N PRO A 125 -3.45 -10.88 5.31
CA PRO A 125 -3.71 -9.69 4.50
C PRO A 125 -3.91 -10.06 3.03
N GLN A 126 -4.75 -9.34 2.32
CA GLN A 126 -4.86 -9.45 0.87
C GLN A 126 -3.68 -8.78 0.16
N VAL A 127 -3.14 -7.72 0.79
CA VAL A 127 -1.98 -7.01 0.27
C VAL A 127 -1.00 -6.71 1.41
N ILE A 128 0.30 -6.90 1.16
CA ILE A 128 1.40 -6.38 1.97
C ILE A 128 2.11 -5.33 1.12
N ARG A 129 2.17 -4.09 1.59
CA ARG A 129 2.90 -3.02 0.91
C ARG A 129 3.96 -2.42 1.83
N GLY A 130 5.19 -2.35 1.38
CA GLY A 130 6.29 -1.72 2.12
C GLY A 130 7.41 -1.29 1.18
N ASN A 131 8.42 -0.58 1.69
CA ASN A 131 9.67 -0.37 0.95
C ASN A 131 10.52 -1.66 0.94
N ALA A 132 11.63 -1.64 0.20
CA ALA A 132 12.51 -2.81 0.07
C ALA A 132 12.94 -3.38 1.43
N SER A 133 13.39 -2.52 2.36
CA SER A 133 13.85 -2.95 3.69
C SER A 133 12.74 -3.54 4.55
N GLU A 134 11.52 -2.99 4.45
CA GLU A 134 10.34 -3.50 5.15
C GLU A 134 9.91 -4.86 4.61
N ILE A 135 9.87 -5.04 3.28
CA ILE A 135 9.53 -6.33 2.65
C ILE A 135 10.56 -7.40 3.03
N MET A 136 11.86 -7.07 3.01
CA MET A 136 12.91 -8.00 3.46
C MET A 136 12.73 -8.38 4.94
N ALA A 137 12.42 -7.41 5.81
CA ALA A 137 12.17 -7.66 7.22
C ALA A 137 10.93 -8.54 7.44
N VAL A 138 9.85 -8.31 6.68
CA VAL A 138 8.64 -9.15 6.74
C VAL A 138 8.93 -10.57 6.25
N ALA A 139 9.72 -10.73 5.18
CA ALA A 139 10.14 -12.05 4.71
C ALA A 139 10.95 -12.82 5.79
N ARG A 140 11.84 -12.11 6.52
CA ARG A 140 12.57 -12.67 7.67
C ARG A 140 11.61 -13.05 8.82
N ILE A 141 10.66 -12.19 9.17
CA ILE A 141 9.64 -12.45 10.20
C ILE A 141 8.81 -13.68 9.82
N ALA A 142 8.54 -13.88 8.54
CA ALA A 142 7.84 -15.04 8.00
C ALA A 142 8.71 -16.32 7.92
N GLY A 143 10.01 -16.25 8.30
CA GLY A 143 10.92 -17.40 8.28
C GLY A 143 11.42 -17.77 6.86
N LEU A 144 11.33 -16.87 5.89
CA LEU A 144 11.73 -17.12 4.51
C LEU A 144 13.22 -16.86 4.23
N THR A 145 13.91 -16.19 5.13
CA THR A 145 15.35 -15.93 5.06
C THR A 145 16.01 -16.23 6.40
N GLN A 146 17.28 -16.65 6.37
CA GLN A 146 18.09 -16.71 7.60
C GLN A 146 18.52 -15.28 7.98
N ALA A 147 18.74 -15.04 9.28
CA ALA A 147 19.14 -13.74 9.81
C ALA A 147 20.51 -13.32 9.26
N ALA A 148 20.52 -12.48 8.24
CA ALA A 148 21.69 -11.75 7.82
C ALA A 148 21.52 -10.28 8.16
N GLY A 149 22.34 -9.76 9.08
CA GLY A 149 22.60 -8.35 9.37
C GLY A 149 21.37 -7.43 9.64
N ALA A 150 21.54 -6.47 10.55
CA ALA A 150 20.54 -5.43 10.79
C ALA A 150 20.27 -4.63 9.49
N PRO A 151 19.01 -4.25 9.22
CA PRO A 151 18.68 -3.42 8.06
C PRO A 151 19.46 -2.10 8.17
N ARG A 152 20.28 -1.80 7.17
CA ARG A 152 20.84 -0.46 6.98
C ARG A 152 19.70 0.40 6.43
N GLY A 153 19.59 1.63 6.89
CA GLY A 153 18.47 2.53 6.68
C GLY A 153 17.89 2.64 5.25
N PRO A 154 16.89 3.48 5.00
CA PRO A 154 16.04 3.48 3.78
C PRO A 154 16.79 3.75 2.47
N GLU A 155 18.08 4.05 2.50
CA GLU A 155 18.94 4.31 1.33
C GLU A 155 19.87 3.15 0.97
N SER A 156 19.72 1.95 1.58
CA SER A 156 20.53 0.81 1.17
C SER A 156 20.08 0.35 -0.21
N THR A 157 20.99 0.41 -1.18
CA THR A 157 20.91 -0.22 -2.49
C THR A 157 20.95 -1.74 -2.32
N HIS A 158 19.85 -2.32 -1.85
CA HIS A 158 19.64 -3.75 -2.00
C HIS A 158 19.46 -4.02 -3.50
N ASP A 159 20.04 -5.08 -3.97
CA ASP A 159 19.85 -5.52 -5.34
C ASP A 159 18.34 -5.65 -5.58
N THR A 160 17.81 -4.93 -6.56
CA THR A 160 16.37 -4.91 -6.89
C THR A 160 15.86 -6.29 -7.23
N ASP A 161 16.72 -7.19 -7.69
CA ASP A 161 16.34 -8.56 -8.02
C ASP A 161 16.22 -9.44 -6.76
N GLU A 162 17.07 -9.23 -5.74
CA GLU A 162 16.92 -9.91 -4.44
C GLU A 162 15.58 -9.56 -3.76
N VAL A 163 15.22 -8.28 -3.75
CA VAL A 163 13.94 -7.83 -3.20
C VAL A 163 12.76 -8.41 -3.97
N ALA A 164 12.84 -8.46 -5.30
CA ALA A 164 11.81 -9.03 -6.15
C ALA A 164 11.60 -10.53 -5.87
N GLU A 165 12.69 -11.32 -5.75
CA GLU A 165 12.60 -12.73 -5.40
C GLU A 165 11.98 -12.95 -4.02
N LEU A 166 12.39 -12.17 -3.02
CA LEU A 166 11.83 -12.25 -1.68
C LEU A 166 10.35 -11.86 -1.64
N ALA A 167 9.97 -10.81 -2.37
CA ALA A 167 8.57 -10.41 -2.50
C ALA A 167 7.71 -11.52 -3.12
N GLN A 168 8.18 -12.19 -4.17
CA GLN A 168 7.49 -13.33 -4.77
C GLN A 168 7.37 -14.51 -3.79
N ARG A 169 8.44 -14.83 -3.04
CA ARG A 169 8.41 -15.89 -2.03
C ARG A 169 7.42 -15.55 -0.90
N LEU A 170 7.42 -14.29 -0.45
CA LEU A 170 6.49 -13.80 0.56
C LEU A 170 5.04 -13.87 0.07
N ALA A 171 4.77 -13.44 -1.17
CA ALA A 171 3.44 -13.51 -1.78
C ALA A 171 2.91 -14.95 -1.82
N ARG A 172 3.75 -15.90 -2.25
CA ARG A 172 3.39 -17.34 -2.24
C ARG A 172 3.15 -17.88 -0.85
N HIS A 173 3.98 -17.51 0.12
CA HIS A 173 3.87 -17.97 1.50
C HIS A 173 2.63 -17.43 2.20
N ALA A 174 2.38 -16.13 2.07
CA ALA A 174 1.26 -15.44 2.71
C ALA A 174 -0.06 -15.58 1.92
N LEU A 175 -0.01 -16.08 0.68
CA LEU A 175 -1.14 -16.18 -0.27
C LEU A 175 -1.80 -14.80 -0.48
N CYS A 176 -0.99 -13.80 -0.76
CA CYS A 176 -1.42 -12.40 -0.92
C CYS A 176 -0.64 -11.70 -2.04
N THR A 177 -1.05 -10.50 -2.39
CA THR A 177 -0.25 -9.60 -3.22
C THR A 177 0.80 -8.89 -2.37
N VAL A 178 2.03 -8.77 -2.88
CA VAL A 178 3.11 -8.01 -2.25
C VAL A 178 3.54 -6.89 -3.18
N ALA A 179 3.61 -5.66 -2.64
CA ALA A 179 4.13 -4.50 -3.32
C ALA A 179 5.39 -3.98 -2.60
N ALA A 180 6.54 -4.14 -3.22
CA ALA A 180 7.80 -3.53 -2.80
C ALA A 180 7.96 -2.19 -3.52
N THR A 181 7.85 -1.09 -2.78
CA THR A 181 7.86 0.26 -3.36
C THR A 181 9.23 0.91 -3.29
N GLY A 182 9.60 1.64 -4.36
CA GLY A 182 10.90 2.29 -4.50
C GLY A 182 10.96 3.25 -5.69
N ALA A 183 12.13 3.42 -6.28
CA ALA A 183 12.26 4.19 -7.52
C ALA A 183 11.56 3.49 -8.71
N VAL A 184 11.53 2.18 -8.69
CA VAL A 184 10.69 1.32 -9.50
C VAL A 184 9.93 0.41 -8.54
N ASP A 185 8.61 0.47 -8.57
CA ASP A 185 7.77 -0.38 -7.74
C ASP A 185 7.69 -1.78 -8.33
N PHE A 186 7.69 -2.79 -7.48
CA PHE A 186 7.51 -4.19 -7.87
C PHE A 186 6.26 -4.77 -7.20
N VAL A 187 5.32 -5.27 -8.00
CA VAL A 187 4.08 -5.89 -7.51
C VAL A 187 4.02 -7.34 -7.97
N THR A 188 3.67 -8.23 -7.05
CA THR A 188 3.54 -9.67 -7.36
C THR A 188 2.48 -10.36 -6.51
N ASP A 189 1.80 -11.36 -7.09
CA ASP A 189 0.95 -12.32 -6.38
C ASP A 189 1.66 -13.67 -6.13
N GLY A 190 2.98 -13.71 -6.45
CA GLY A 190 3.80 -14.91 -6.38
C GLY A 190 3.81 -15.76 -7.65
N ARG A 191 2.97 -15.43 -8.65
CA ARG A 191 2.91 -16.06 -9.98
C ARG A 191 3.09 -15.03 -11.08
N ARG A 192 2.36 -13.93 -11.00
CA ARG A 192 2.43 -12.77 -11.90
C ARG A 192 3.24 -11.68 -11.23
N HIS A 193 3.89 -10.84 -12.01
CA HIS A 193 4.53 -9.64 -11.50
C HIS A 193 4.53 -8.52 -12.54
N VAL A 194 4.68 -7.29 -12.06
CA VAL A 194 4.85 -6.08 -12.87
C VAL A 194 5.80 -5.12 -12.17
N ARG A 195 6.56 -4.38 -12.95
CA ARG A 195 7.38 -3.25 -12.50
C ARG A 195 6.72 -1.95 -12.98
N LEU A 196 6.59 -0.97 -12.09
CA LEU A 196 6.04 0.35 -12.39
C LEU A 196 7.11 1.41 -12.16
N ALA A 197 7.39 2.21 -13.19
CA ALA A 197 8.49 3.18 -13.18
C ALA A 197 7.98 4.64 -13.14
N ASN A 198 6.75 4.85 -12.73
CA ASN A 198 6.18 6.17 -12.52
C ASN A 198 6.56 6.72 -11.13
N GLY A 199 6.47 8.04 -10.99
CA GLY A 199 6.70 8.72 -9.73
C GLY A 199 7.68 9.89 -9.84
N SER A 200 7.90 10.56 -8.71
CA SER A 200 8.83 11.69 -8.60
C SER A 200 9.65 11.58 -7.31
N PRO A 201 10.94 11.94 -7.34
CA PRO A 201 11.77 12.01 -6.13
C PRO A 201 11.20 12.95 -5.05
N LEU A 202 10.39 13.95 -5.41
CA LEU A 202 9.74 14.84 -4.46
C LEU A 202 8.76 14.10 -3.54
N MET A 203 8.22 12.96 -3.96
CA MET A 203 7.33 12.14 -3.12
C MET A 203 8.04 11.68 -1.84
N THR A 204 9.35 11.44 -1.88
CA THR A 204 10.13 11.04 -0.69
C THR A 204 10.40 12.19 0.28
N ARG A 205 10.17 13.43 -0.15
CA ARG A 205 10.37 14.66 0.66
C ARG A 205 9.11 15.09 1.42
N VAL A 206 7.99 14.42 1.20
CA VAL A 206 6.74 14.63 1.94
C VAL A 206 6.45 13.40 2.79
N THR A 207 6.42 13.60 4.12
CA THR A 207 6.19 12.49 5.05
C THR A 207 4.83 11.84 4.84
N ALA A 208 4.76 10.55 5.11
CA ALA A 208 3.55 9.74 5.12
C ALA A 208 2.82 9.58 3.77
N LEU A 209 3.39 10.02 2.63
CA LEU A 209 2.81 9.71 1.31
C LEU A 209 2.74 8.19 1.07
N GLY A 210 3.73 7.42 1.57
CA GLY A 210 3.66 5.96 1.53
C GLY A 210 2.45 5.41 2.28
N CYS A 211 2.18 5.93 3.49
CA CYS A 211 1.01 5.52 4.27
C CYS A 211 -0.31 5.92 3.56
N GLY A 212 -0.35 7.07 2.89
CA GLY A 212 -1.46 7.49 2.04
C GLY A 212 -1.70 6.53 0.87
N LEU A 213 -0.63 6.08 0.21
CA LEU A 213 -0.71 5.07 -0.84
C LEU A 213 -1.31 3.77 -0.32
N THR A 214 -0.94 3.32 0.89
CA THR A 214 -1.53 2.12 1.48
C THR A 214 -3.03 2.29 1.73
N GLY A 215 -3.46 3.49 2.17
CA GLY A 215 -4.88 3.85 2.24
C GLY A 215 -5.56 3.74 0.87
N PHE A 216 -4.92 4.24 -0.16
CA PHE A 216 -5.45 4.22 -1.52
C PHE A 216 -5.54 2.80 -2.11
N ILE A 217 -4.58 1.90 -1.81
CA ILE A 217 -4.70 0.47 -2.12
C ILE A 217 -5.96 -0.11 -1.46
N GLY A 218 -6.21 0.24 -0.19
CA GLY A 218 -7.44 -0.14 0.50
C GLY A 218 -8.71 0.32 -0.22
N ALA A 219 -8.73 1.54 -0.75
CA ALA A 219 -9.87 2.05 -1.52
C ALA A 219 -10.09 1.27 -2.83
N MET A 220 -9.01 0.93 -3.54
CA MET A 220 -9.10 0.10 -4.75
C MET A 220 -9.59 -1.32 -4.43
N LEU A 221 -9.14 -1.95 -3.33
CA LEU A 221 -9.67 -3.24 -2.86
C LEU A 221 -11.17 -3.17 -2.52
N GLY A 222 -11.64 -2.06 -1.97
CA GLY A 222 -13.04 -1.83 -1.63
C GLY A 222 -13.98 -1.80 -2.85
N THR A 223 -13.46 -1.90 -4.07
CA THR A 223 -14.23 -2.06 -5.30
C THR A 223 -14.61 -3.51 -5.63
N ASP A 224 -14.15 -4.47 -4.87
CA ASP A 224 -14.20 -5.92 -5.11
C ASP A 224 -13.25 -6.39 -6.24
N ALA A 225 -12.28 -5.57 -6.61
CA ALA A 225 -11.24 -5.95 -7.56
C ALA A 225 -10.27 -6.97 -6.97
N GLU A 226 -9.66 -7.79 -7.82
CA GLU A 226 -8.60 -8.69 -7.40
C GLU A 226 -7.42 -7.92 -6.80
N ALA A 227 -6.82 -8.45 -5.73
CA ALA A 227 -5.79 -7.74 -4.97
C ALA A 227 -4.57 -7.32 -5.80
N PHE A 228 -4.15 -8.16 -6.76
CA PHE A 228 -3.03 -7.84 -7.66
C PHE A 228 -3.36 -6.62 -8.54
N GLU A 229 -4.52 -6.63 -9.19
CA GLU A 229 -4.98 -5.56 -10.07
C GLU A 229 -5.27 -4.27 -9.31
N ALA A 230 -5.94 -4.37 -8.14
CA ALA A 230 -6.19 -3.23 -7.27
C ALA A 230 -4.89 -2.56 -6.81
N THR A 231 -3.86 -3.35 -6.48
CA THR A 231 -2.57 -2.84 -6.05
C THR A 231 -1.84 -2.13 -7.19
N ILE A 232 -1.82 -2.71 -8.39
CA ILE A 232 -1.20 -2.10 -9.57
C ILE A 232 -1.88 -0.78 -9.90
N ALA A 233 -3.21 -0.76 -9.98
CA ALA A 233 -3.98 0.44 -10.29
C ALA A 233 -3.73 1.55 -9.27
N ALA A 234 -3.66 1.22 -7.98
CA ALA A 234 -3.34 2.17 -6.93
C ALA A 234 -1.94 2.76 -7.10
N LEU A 235 -0.90 1.91 -7.26
CA LEU A 235 0.48 2.39 -7.40
C LEU A 235 0.65 3.25 -8.66
N ALA A 236 0.16 2.78 -9.81
CA ALA A 236 0.23 3.50 -11.07
C ALA A 236 -0.44 4.89 -10.99
N THR A 237 -1.68 4.93 -10.52
CA THR A 237 -2.47 6.16 -10.37
C THR A 237 -1.79 7.15 -9.42
N TYR A 238 -1.32 6.66 -8.28
CA TYR A 238 -0.66 7.46 -7.25
C TYR A 238 0.67 8.06 -7.73
N ALA A 239 1.49 7.25 -8.39
CA ALA A 239 2.77 7.67 -8.92
C ALA A 239 2.62 8.68 -10.07
N ILE A 240 1.62 8.49 -10.95
CA ILE A 240 1.29 9.45 -12.03
C ILE A 240 0.83 10.78 -11.44
N ALA A 241 0.00 10.78 -10.39
CA ALA A 241 -0.37 12.01 -9.68
C ALA A 241 0.86 12.73 -9.12
N GLY A 242 1.85 11.97 -8.60
CA GLY A 242 3.14 12.50 -8.15
C GLY A 242 3.95 13.15 -9.27
N GLU A 243 3.97 12.58 -10.46
CA GLU A 243 4.63 13.19 -11.63
C GLU A 243 3.95 14.48 -12.07
N ILE A 244 2.62 14.50 -12.11
CA ILE A 244 1.86 15.70 -12.48
C ILE A 244 2.12 16.81 -11.46
N ALA A 245 2.09 16.50 -10.17
CA ALA A 245 2.39 17.48 -9.13
C ALA A 245 3.81 18.05 -9.26
N ALA A 246 4.81 17.22 -9.55
CA ALA A 246 6.19 17.64 -9.71
C ALA A 246 6.44 18.55 -10.93
N GLN A 247 5.52 18.59 -11.89
CA GLN A 247 5.59 19.53 -13.02
C GLN A 247 5.20 20.96 -12.61
N THR A 248 4.54 21.14 -11.47
CA THR A 248 4.01 22.42 -11.01
C THR A 248 4.85 23.07 -9.91
N THR A 249 5.74 22.31 -9.26
CA THR A 249 6.56 22.79 -8.13
C THR A 249 7.78 21.91 -7.91
N ASP A 250 8.84 22.49 -7.39
CA ASP A 250 10.09 21.84 -6.96
C ASP A 250 10.27 21.81 -5.43
N ALA A 251 9.28 22.33 -4.66
CA ALA A 251 9.35 22.48 -3.21
C ALA A 251 8.37 21.52 -2.49
N PRO A 252 8.78 20.83 -1.41
CA PRO A 252 7.98 19.76 -0.79
C PRO A 252 6.65 20.23 -0.18
N GLY A 253 6.56 21.44 0.35
CA GLY A 253 5.32 21.98 0.91
C GLY A 253 4.26 22.20 -0.17
N SER A 254 4.63 22.88 -1.26
CA SER A 254 3.76 23.09 -2.42
C SER A 254 3.47 21.77 -3.14
N PHE A 255 4.45 20.85 -3.18
CA PHE A 255 4.25 19.51 -3.76
C PHE A 255 3.15 18.72 -3.04
N ARG A 256 3.10 18.78 -1.70
CA ARG A 256 2.03 18.11 -0.95
C ARG A 256 0.64 18.59 -1.40
N VAL A 257 0.46 19.89 -1.57
CA VAL A 257 -0.81 20.47 -2.04
C VAL A 257 -1.07 20.07 -3.49
N ALA A 258 -0.09 20.27 -4.37
CA ALA A 258 -0.20 19.93 -5.78
C ALA A 258 -0.48 18.43 -6.01
N PHE A 259 0.06 17.55 -5.16
CA PHE A 259 -0.17 16.12 -5.23
C PHE A 259 -1.64 15.74 -4.93
N ILE A 260 -2.22 16.32 -3.88
CA ILE A 260 -3.63 16.11 -3.52
C ILE A 260 -4.54 16.62 -4.65
N ASP A 261 -4.23 17.81 -5.19
CA ASP A 261 -4.96 18.39 -6.33
C ASP A 261 -4.84 17.54 -7.59
N ALA A 262 -3.62 17.04 -7.89
CA ALA A 262 -3.39 16.17 -9.04
C ALA A 262 -4.17 14.85 -8.92
N LEU A 263 -4.16 14.23 -7.73
CA LEU A 263 -4.91 13.00 -7.49
C LEU A 263 -6.43 13.21 -7.65
N TYR A 264 -6.95 14.35 -7.21
CA TYR A 264 -8.36 14.72 -7.37
C TYR A 264 -8.74 14.91 -8.85
N ARG A 265 -7.87 15.56 -9.63
CA ARG A 265 -8.12 15.92 -11.05
C ARG A 265 -7.75 14.81 -12.02
N LEU A 266 -7.04 13.77 -11.58
CA LEU A 266 -6.53 12.72 -12.46
C LEU A 266 -7.67 12.05 -13.23
N ASP A 267 -7.50 11.93 -14.55
CA ASP A 267 -8.45 11.31 -15.45
C ASP A 267 -7.88 10.06 -16.15
N GLU A 268 -8.74 9.36 -16.88
CA GLU A 268 -8.39 8.11 -17.58
C GLU A 268 -7.33 8.33 -18.66
N GLN A 269 -7.40 9.46 -19.38
CA GLN A 269 -6.46 9.77 -20.46
C GLN A 269 -5.04 10.01 -19.91
N GLN A 270 -4.94 10.72 -18.79
CA GLN A 270 -3.66 10.97 -18.13
C GLN A 270 -3.02 9.66 -17.63
N ILE A 271 -3.81 8.70 -17.16
CA ILE A 271 -3.31 7.38 -16.77
C ILE A 271 -2.81 6.63 -18.01
N PHE A 272 -3.62 6.61 -19.07
CA PHE A 272 -3.27 5.93 -20.31
C PHE A 272 -1.97 6.49 -20.93
N ASP A 273 -1.82 7.81 -20.99
CA ASP A 273 -0.68 8.43 -21.65
C ASP A 273 0.62 8.31 -20.85
N ARG A 274 0.54 8.22 -19.51
CA ARG A 274 1.70 8.34 -18.62
C ARG A 274 2.18 7.03 -18.02
N LEU A 275 1.38 5.97 -18.02
CA LEU A 275 1.79 4.71 -17.40
C LEU A 275 3.10 4.18 -18.02
N ARG A 276 4.06 3.86 -17.14
CA ARG A 276 5.32 3.20 -17.50
C ARG A 276 5.45 1.91 -16.70
N CYS A 277 5.42 0.77 -17.41
CA CYS A 277 5.58 -0.56 -16.83
C CYS A 277 6.50 -1.43 -17.70
N GLY A 278 7.10 -2.46 -17.07
CA GLY A 278 7.99 -3.42 -17.73
C GLY A 278 8.23 -4.66 -16.88
#